data_97be06f3774c03e58a4340f1386e4d76
#
_entry.id   97be06f3774c03e58a4340f1386e4d76
#
_cell.length_a   1.000
_cell.length_b   1.000
_cell.length_c   1.000
_cell.angle_alpha   90.00
_cell.angle_beta   90.00
_cell.angle_gamma   90.00
#
_symmetry.space_group_name_H-M   'P 1'
#
loop_
_entity.id
_entity.type
_entity.pdbx_description
1 polymer ?
#
loop_
_entity_poly.entity_id
_entity_poly.type
_entity_poly.pdbx_seq_one_letter_code
_entity_poly.pdbx_strand_id
1 'polypeptide(L)'
;LRMAVEKLTGKVMTDHLDFEEVRGFAGLKESTVETNDTTVRVAVISGLHNVEPIVEKIIQGVDVGYDLIEVMACPGGCICGAGHPVPEKVGTLEQRQQVLINIDKTSTYRKSQENPDILNLYKNFYGEANSPLAHKLLHTHYQAANGDIRCGTVRKKANSAFVTRQITFCTCDACSAKGSHELYAATLEQVKRLKMDSFVEVNTIRLKETHNGQDIYITLDGQRIDTSKLENLSQ
;
A
#
# COMPACT_ATOMS: atom_id res chain seq x y z
N LEU A 1 -8.02 15.10 -7.32
CA LEU A 1 -7.31 15.79 -8.42
C LEU A 1 -8.27 16.47 -9.40
N ARG A 2 -9.24 15.78 -10.04
CA ARG A 2 -10.14 16.34 -11.07
C ARG A 2 -10.76 17.66 -10.67
N MET A 3 -11.41 17.73 -9.52
CA MET A 3 -12.01 18.96 -9.00
C MET A 3 -10.93 20.05 -8.72
N ALA A 4 -9.79 19.66 -8.17
CA ALA A 4 -8.71 20.62 -7.87
C ALA A 4 -8.18 21.28 -9.15
N VAL A 5 -7.94 20.48 -10.19
CA VAL A 5 -7.49 20.99 -11.48
C VAL A 5 -8.51 21.97 -12.08
N GLU A 6 -9.80 21.64 -12.07
CA GLU A 6 -10.84 22.55 -12.56
C GLU A 6 -10.89 23.86 -11.77
N LYS A 7 -10.74 23.79 -10.44
CA LYS A 7 -10.73 24.99 -9.59
C LYS A 7 -9.51 25.86 -9.84
N LEU A 8 -8.32 25.25 -10.03
CA LEU A 8 -7.09 25.97 -10.26
C LEU A 8 -6.99 26.55 -11.67
N THR A 9 -7.48 25.83 -12.66
CA THR A 9 -7.41 26.26 -14.07
C THR A 9 -8.61 27.11 -14.52
N GLY A 10 -9.72 27.05 -13.79
CA GLY A 10 -11.00 27.62 -14.22
C GLY A 10 -11.63 26.94 -15.45
N LYS A 11 -11.06 25.81 -15.89
CA LYS A 11 -11.51 25.07 -17.07
C LYS A 11 -12.17 23.76 -16.66
N VAL A 12 -13.28 23.43 -17.29
CA VAL A 12 -13.95 22.13 -17.09
C VAL A 12 -13.12 21.04 -17.77
N MET A 13 -12.76 20.01 -17.03
CA MET A 13 -12.07 18.83 -17.58
C MET A 13 -13.07 17.93 -18.29
N THR A 14 -12.85 17.71 -19.59
CA THR A 14 -13.63 16.77 -20.42
C THR A 14 -12.81 15.53 -20.79
N ASP A 15 -11.52 15.67 -20.85
CA ASP A 15 -10.53 14.66 -21.18
C ASP A 15 -9.44 14.59 -20.09
N HIS A 16 -8.49 13.67 -20.23
CA HIS A 16 -7.41 13.44 -19.27
C HIS A 16 -7.87 13.21 -17.81
N LEU A 17 -9.09 12.66 -17.63
CA LEU A 17 -9.66 12.36 -16.32
C LEU A 17 -8.97 11.18 -15.62
N ASP A 18 -8.17 10.42 -16.34
CA ASP A 18 -7.64 9.14 -15.84
C ASP A 18 -6.41 9.29 -14.94
N PHE A 19 -5.58 10.30 -15.12
CA PHE A 19 -4.33 10.51 -14.38
C PHE A 19 -3.51 9.21 -14.31
N GLU A 20 -3.17 8.66 -15.48
CA GLU A 20 -2.53 7.34 -15.61
C GLU A 20 -1.19 7.27 -14.89
N GLU A 21 -0.48 8.37 -14.76
CA GLU A 21 0.83 8.50 -14.09
C GLU A 21 0.77 8.12 -12.62
N VAL A 22 -0.37 8.39 -11.95
CA VAL A 22 -0.57 8.03 -10.54
C VAL A 22 -1.32 6.72 -10.33
N ARG A 23 -1.52 5.94 -11.40
CA ARG A 23 -2.10 4.59 -11.33
C ARG A 23 -1.00 3.52 -11.21
N GLY A 24 -1.40 2.31 -10.85
CA GLY A 24 -0.46 1.18 -10.69
C GLY A 24 -0.03 0.94 -9.24
N PHE A 25 0.95 0.05 -9.06
CA PHE A 25 1.36 -0.46 -7.76
C PHE A 25 2.74 0.03 -7.29
N ALA A 26 3.37 0.93 -8.02
CA ALA A 26 4.60 1.57 -7.56
C ALA A 26 4.37 2.26 -6.21
N GLY A 27 5.32 2.11 -5.30
CA GLY A 27 5.23 2.69 -3.95
C GLY A 27 5.17 4.22 -3.97
N LEU A 28 5.88 4.84 -4.89
CA LEU A 28 5.82 6.27 -5.19
C LEU A 28 5.40 6.44 -6.65
N LYS A 29 4.42 7.29 -6.89
CA LYS A 29 3.94 7.69 -8.21
C LYS A 29 3.83 9.21 -8.24
N GLU A 30 4.16 9.80 -9.35
CA GLU A 30 4.26 11.24 -9.49
C GLU A 30 3.43 11.70 -10.69
N SER A 31 2.84 12.87 -10.59
CA SER A 31 2.16 13.55 -11.70
C SER A 31 2.36 15.04 -11.60
N THR A 32 2.37 15.67 -12.74
CA THR A 32 2.46 17.11 -12.88
C THR A 32 1.20 17.65 -13.52
N VAL A 33 0.58 18.61 -12.87
CA VAL A 33 -0.63 19.28 -13.35
C VAL A 33 -0.28 20.72 -13.73
N GLU A 34 -0.31 21.00 -15.02
CA GLU A 34 -0.13 22.35 -15.53
C GLU A 34 -1.41 23.16 -15.33
N THR A 35 -1.27 24.32 -14.73
CA THR A 35 -2.34 25.31 -14.60
C THR A 35 -2.01 26.57 -15.41
N ASN A 36 -2.89 27.58 -15.43
CA ASN A 36 -2.64 28.80 -16.21
C ASN A 36 -1.43 29.58 -15.71
N ASP A 37 -1.19 29.56 -14.39
CA ASP A 37 -0.21 30.42 -13.74
C ASP A 37 0.89 29.65 -13.01
N THR A 38 0.74 28.34 -12.84
CA THR A 38 1.68 27.52 -12.07
C THR A 38 1.59 26.05 -12.45
N THR A 39 2.58 25.30 -12.01
CA THR A 39 2.66 23.85 -12.13
C THR A 39 2.50 23.23 -10.76
N VAL A 40 1.54 22.32 -10.59
CA VAL A 40 1.32 21.59 -9.36
C VAL A 40 1.91 20.18 -9.47
N ARG A 41 2.87 19.87 -8.63
CA ARG A 41 3.53 18.56 -8.58
C ARG A 41 2.91 17.71 -7.48
N VAL A 42 2.43 16.52 -7.86
CA VAL A 42 1.69 15.63 -6.99
C VAL A 42 2.47 14.33 -6.81
N ALA A 43 2.63 13.89 -5.58
CA ALA A 43 3.12 12.56 -5.24
C ALA A 43 2.00 11.73 -4.62
N VAL A 44 1.84 10.48 -5.07
CA VAL A 44 0.93 9.49 -4.50
C VAL A 44 1.77 8.33 -3.99
N ILE A 45 1.78 8.14 -2.68
CA ILE A 45 2.64 7.17 -2.00
C ILE A 45 1.77 6.10 -1.36
N SER A 46 2.10 4.84 -1.61
CA SER A 46 1.45 3.69 -0.99
C SER A 46 2.44 2.86 -0.17
N GLY A 47 2.04 2.54 1.07
CA GLY A 47 2.89 1.93 2.07
C GLY A 47 3.72 2.95 2.87
N LEU A 48 3.60 2.89 4.20
CA LEU A 48 4.26 3.88 5.08
C LEU A 48 5.80 3.86 4.98
N HIS A 49 6.39 2.72 4.64
CA HIS A 49 7.85 2.61 4.43
C HIS A 49 8.34 3.45 3.24
N ASN A 50 7.47 3.68 2.24
CA ASN A 50 7.81 4.51 1.08
C ASN A 50 7.72 6.01 1.38
N VAL A 51 6.99 6.41 2.41
CA VAL A 51 6.88 7.82 2.80
C VAL A 51 8.01 8.25 3.72
N GLU A 52 8.62 7.33 4.45
CA GLU A 52 9.67 7.62 5.44
C GLU A 52 10.82 8.50 4.87
N PRO A 53 11.42 8.20 3.70
CA PRO A 53 12.49 9.02 3.15
C PRO A 53 12.05 10.44 2.78
N ILE A 54 10.78 10.63 2.42
CA ILE A 54 10.23 11.94 2.07
C ILE A 54 10.01 12.76 3.35
N VAL A 55 9.42 12.14 4.38
CA VAL A 55 9.21 12.77 5.68
C VAL A 55 10.56 13.15 6.33
N GLU A 56 11.58 12.30 6.24
CA GLU A 56 12.92 12.61 6.76
C GLU A 56 13.51 13.86 6.08
N LYS A 57 13.39 14.00 4.77
CA LYS A 57 13.81 15.20 4.05
C LYS A 57 13.04 16.44 4.51
N ILE A 58 11.71 16.34 4.65
CA ILE A 58 10.86 17.45 5.12
C ILE A 58 11.29 17.89 6.53
N ILE A 59 11.53 16.94 7.45
CA ILE A 59 12.01 17.23 8.82
C ILE A 59 13.37 17.94 8.79
N GLN A 60 14.23 17.60 7.84
CA GLN A 60 15.53 18.25 7.64
C GLN A 60 15.44 19.61 6.95
N GLY A 61 14.23 20.06 6.58
CA GLY A 61 14.01 21.33 5.87
C GLY A 61 14.40 21.27 4.39
N VAL A 62 14.56 20.06 3.83
CA VAL A 62 14.85 19.87 2.42
C VAL A 62 13.57 19.94 1.61
N ASP A 63 13.54 20.78 0.58
CA ASP A 63 12.43 20.81 -0.37
C ASP A 63 12.37 19.49 -1.15
N VAL A 64 11.26 18.78 -1.00
CA VAL A 64 11.03 17.52 -1.73
C VAL A 64 10.43 17.73 -3.11
N GLY A 65 10.08 18.97 -3.45
CA GLY A 65 9.60 19.35 -4.76
C GLY A 65 8.15 18.98 -5.05
N TYR A 66 7.33 18.63 -4.05
CA TYR A 66 5.91 18.33 -4.22
C TYR A 66 5.04 19.39 -3.56
N ASP A 67 3.97 19.79 -4.25
CA ASP A 67 2.95 20.71 -3.74
C ASP A 67 1.83 19.96 -3.02
N LEU A 68 1.58 18.69 -3.42
CA LEU A 68 0.62 17.79 -2.79
C LEU A 68 1.22 16.39 -2.65
N ILE A 69 1.12 15.82 -1.45
CA ILE A 69 1.53 14.45 -1.18
C ILE A 69 0.33 13.69 -0.62
N GLU A 70 -0.14 12.69 -1.36
CA GLU A 70 -1.16 11.74 -0.89
C GLU A 70 -0.47 10.50 -0.34
N VAL A 71 -0.78 10.13 0.90
CA VAL A 71 -0.22 8.95 1.56
C VAL A 71 -1.30 7.92 1.85
N MET A 72 -1.15 6.75 1.27
CA MET A 72 -1.95 5.57 1.59
C MET A 72 -1.14 4.63 2.47
N ALA A 73 -1.68 4.25 3.64
CA ALA A 73 -0.97 3.40 4.59
C ALA A 73 -0.65 2.00 4.04
N CYS A 74 -1.57 1.44 3.24
CA CYS A 74 -1.44 0.09 2.71
C CYS A 74 -0.53 0.06 1.47
N PRO A 75 0.44 -0.88 1.38
CA PRO A 75 1.17 -1.15 0.16
C PRO A 75 0.20 -1.48 -1.00
N GLY A 76 0.44 -0.88 -2.17
CA GLY A 76 -0.43 -1.04 -3.34
C GLY A 76 -1.75 -0.26 -3.26
N GLY A 77 -1.99 0.51 -2.20
CA GLY A 77 -3.16 1.34 -2.03
C GLY A 77 -4.40 0.60 -1.55
N CYS A 78 -5.56 1.22 -1.67
CA CYS A 78 -6.81 0.75 -1.04
C CYS A 78 -7.29 -0.62 -1.53
N ILE A 79 -7.02 -1.01 -2.76
CA ILE A 79 -7.39 -2.33 -3.31
C ILE A 79 -6.61 -3.50 -2.69
N CYS A 80 -5.53 -3.18 -1.97
CA CYS A 80 -4.69 -4.10 -1.22
C CYS A 80 -4.88 -3.95 0.29
N GLY A 81 -5.79 -3.07 0.73
CA GLY A 81 -5.98 -2.69 2.11
C GLY A 81 -6.57 -3.79 2.99
N ALA A 82 -6.49 -3.58 4.30
CA ALA A 82 -7.06 -4.47 5.29
C ALA A 82 -8.57 -4.69 5.06
N GLY A 83 -9.01 -5.94 5.19
CA GLY A 83 -10.39 -6.36 4.90
C GLY A 83 -10.60 -6.89 3.48
N HIS A 84 -9.67 -6.68 2.55
CA HIS A 84 -9.69 -7.35 1.27
C HIS A 84 -9.11 -8.76 1.35
N PRO A 85 -9.65 -9.73 0.58
CA PRO A 85 -9.03 -11.05 0.47
C PRO A 85 -7.59 -10.93 -0.05
N VAL A 86 -6.69 -11.70 0.56
CA VAL A 86 -5.30 -11.80 0.08
C VAL A 86 -5.31 -12.31 -1.36
N PRO A 87 -4.49 -11.75 -2.25
CA PRO A 87 -4.37 -12.25 -3.61
C PRO A 87 -3.82 -13.68 -3.60
N GLU A 88 -4.61 -14.64 -4.07
CA GLU A 88 -4.22 -16.05 -4.16
C GLU A 88 -3.45 -16.36 -5.45
N LYS A 89 -3.65 -15.53 -6.46
CA LYS A 89 -3.07 -15.74 -7.81
C LYS A 89 -2.39 -14.48 -8.32
N VAL A 90 -1.37 -14.69 -9.15
CA VAL A 90 -0.74 -13.61 -9.93
C VAL A 90 -1.80 -12.90 -10.77
N GLY A 91 -1.71 -11.58 -10.86
CA GLY A 91 -2.65 -10.77 -11.66
C GLY A 91 -3.97 -10.43 -10.96
N THR A 92 -4.23 -10.94 -9.74
CA THR A 92 -5.49 -10.62 -9.01
C THR A 92 -5.60 -9.12 -8.70
N LEU A 93 -4.50 -8.47 -8.35
CA LEU A 93 -4.52 -7.03 -8.03
C LEU A 93 -4.71 -6.18 -9.28
N GLU A 94 -4.04 -6.55 -10.36
CA GLU A 94 -4.21 -5.92 -11.67
C GLU A 94 -5.66 -6.05 -12.16
N GLN A 95 -6.27 -7.21 -11.97
CA GLN A 95 -7.69 -7.42 -12.30
C GLN A 95 -8.61 -6.53 -11.45
N ARG A 96 -8.38 -6.45 -10.12
CA ARG A 96 -9.12 -5.54 -9.23
C ARG A 96 -8.98 -4.08 -9.68
N GLN A 97 -7.76 -3.67 -9.98
CA GLN A 97 -7.50 -2.32 -10.48
C GLN A 97 -8.24 -2.05 -11.78
N GLN A 98 -8.18 -2.99 -12.73
CA GLN A 98 -8.85 -2.85 -14.02
C GLN A 98 -10.37 -2.74 -13.87
N VAL A 99 -10.97 -3.50 -12.95
CA VAL A 99 -12.40 -3.38 -12.63
C VAL A 99 -12.75 -1.97 -12.15
N LEU A 100 -11.98 -1.42 -11.21
CA LEU A 100 -12.21 -0.06 -10.70
C LEU A 100 -12.01 1.00 -11.80
N ILE A 101 -10.99 0.84 -12.65
CA ILE A 101 -10.77 1.73 -13.79
C ILE A 101 -11.95 1.68 -14.75
N ASN A 102 -12.48 0.50 -15.04
CA ASN A 102 -13.63 0.34 -15.94
C ASN A 102 -14.89 0.94 -15.31
N ILE A 103 -15.13 0.73 -14.01
CA ILE A 103 -16.24 1.37 -13.28
C ILE A 103 -16.13 2.89 -13.39
N ASP A 104 -14.95 3.46 -13.10
CA ASP A 104 -14.73 4.90 -13.23
C ASP A 104 -15.01 5.39 -14.66
N LYS A 105 -14.45 4.70 -15.67
CA LYS A 105 -14.63 5.09 -17.10
C LYS A 105 -16.08 5.03 -17.56
N THR A 106 -16.86 4.10 -17.02
CA THR A 106 -18.28 3.90 -17.42
C THR A 106 -19.27 4.61 -16.50
N SER A 107 -18.79 5.25 -15.40
CA SER A 107 -19.65 5.98 -14.48
C SER A 107 -20.24 7.22 -15.13
N THR A 108 -21.52 7.48 -14.86
CA THR A 108 -22.23 8.69 -15.31
C THR A 108 -21.59 9.96 -14.76
N TYR A 109 -21.18 9.90 -13.47
CA TYR A 109 -20.50 11.01 -12.80
C TYR A 109 -19.06 10.59 -12.49
N ARG A 110 -18.12 11.19 -13.19
CA ARG A 110 -16.69 10.93 -12.99
C ARG A 110 -16.01 11.96 -12.08
N LYS A 111 -16.74 12.98 -11.69
CA LYS A 111 -16.28 14.04 -10.80
C LYS A 111 -17.27 14.19 -9.65
N SER A 112 -16.76 14.25 -8.42
CA SER A 112 -17.61 14.33 -7.22
C SER A 112 -18.48 15.57 -7.19
N GLN A 113 -18.01 16.70 -7.73
CA GLN A 113 -18.76 17.95 -7.80
C GLN A 113 -19.91 17.92 -8.81
N GLU A 114 -20.02 16.90 -9.64
CA GLU A 114 -21.14 16.73 -10.59
C GLU A 114 -22.19 15.73 -10.06
N ASN A 115 -21.90 15.03 -8.97
CA ASN A 115 -22.84 14.09 -8.38
C ASN A 115 -23.95 14.83 -7.64
N PRO A 116 -25.23 14.68 -8.05
CA PRO A 116 -26.35 15.38 -7.45
C PRO A 116 -26.55 15.03 -5.96
N ASP A 117 -26.22 13.82 -5.53
CA ASP A 117 -26.34 13.41 -4.13
C ASP A 117 -25.34 14.16 -3.26
N ILE A 118 -24.11 14.35 -3.74
CA ILE A 118 -23.10 15.16 -3.06
C ILE A 118 -23.52 16.62 -2.99
N LEU A 119 -24.03 17.17 -4.10
CA LEU A 119 -24.53 18.55 -4.13
C LEU A 119 -25.70 18.76 -3.16
N ASN A 120 -26.64 17.82 -3.10
CA ASN A 120 -27.76 17.83 -2.19
C ASN A 120 -27.30 17.71 -0.71
N LEU A 121 -26.32 16.85 -0.43
CA LEU A 121 -25.76 16.68 0.90
C LEU A 121 -25.14 18.00 1.40
N TYR A 122 -24.34 18.67 0.57
CA TYR A 122 -23.80 19.97 0.93
C TYR A 122 -24.90 21.02 1.11
N LYS A 123 -25.82 21.13 0.15
CA LYS A 123 -26.89 22.11 0.19
C LYS A 123 -27.80 21.95 1.42
N ASN A 124 -28.13 20.72 1.79
CA ASN A 124 -29.17 20.45 2.80
C ASN A 124 -28.62 20.14 4.18
N PHE A 125 -27.32 19.80 4.30
CA PHE A 125 -26.73 19.37 5.56
C PHE A 125 -25.45 20.11 5.92
N TYR A 126 -24.45 20.08 5.06
CA TYR A 126 -23.15 20.72 5.38
C TYR A 126 -23.16 22.24 5.15
N GLY A 127 -24.07 22.77 4.33
CA GLY A 127 -24.06 24.14 3.85
C GLY A 127 -23.15 24.28 2.63
N GLU A 128 -21.93 24.74 2.83
CA GLU A 128 -20.94 24.88 1.76
C GLU A 128 -19.66 24.09 2.07
N ALA A 129 -18.80 23.94 1.06
CA ALA A 129 -17.49 23.34 1.24
C ALA A 129 -16.68 24.19 2.23
N ASN A 130 -15.99 23.51 3.16
CA ASN A 130 -15.23 24.12 4.28
C ASN A 130 -16.10 24.90 5.29
N SER A 131 -17.42 24.71 5.31
CA SER A 131 -18.26 25.23 6.40
C SER A 131 -17.76 24.64 7.75
N PRO A 132 -18.04 25.32 8.89
CA PRO A 132 -17.67 24.79 10.21
C PRO A 132 -18.21 23.38 10.47
N LEU A 133 -19.41 23.06 9.99
CA LEU A 133 -20.02 21.75 10.12
C LEU A 133 -19.31 20.72 9.26
N ALA A 134 -19.04 21.04 7.98
CA ALA A 134 -18.30 20.19 7.09
C ALA A 134 -16.90 19.89 7.64
N HIS A 135 -16.21 20.92 8.13
CA HIS A 135 -14.90 20.76 8.73
C HIS A 135 -14.93 19.86 9.97
N LYS A 136 -15.89 20.06 10.87
CA LYS A 136 -16.07 19.26 12.08
C LYS A 136 -16.34 17.78 11.79
N LEU A 137 -17.15 17.47 10.77
CA LEU A 137 -17.61 16.11 10.50
C LEU A 137 -16.77 15.34 9.49
N LEU A 138 -16.10 16.03 8.57
CA LEU A 138 -15.33 15.41 7.51
C LEU A 138 -13.82 15.34 7.80
N HIS A 139 -13.33 16.13 8.77
CA HIS A 139 -11.93 16.11 9.17
C HIS A 139 -11.73 15.31 10.45
N THR A 140 -10.81 14.35 10.39
CA THR A 140 -10.43 13.56 11.56
C THR A 140 -9.31 14.25 12.32
N HIS A 141 -9.48 14.38 13.63
CA HIS A 141 -8.45 14.87 14.55
C HIS A 141 -7.82 13.69 15.27
N TYR A 142 -6.50 13.58 15.20
CA TYR A 142 -5.74 12.53 15.88
C TYR A 142 -5.16 13.10 17.19
N GLN A 143 -5.31 12.33 18.25
CA GLN A 143 -4.60 12.59 19.51
C GLN A 143 -3.40 11.68 19.59
N ALA A 144 -2.27 12.18 20.10
CA ALA A 144 -1.13 11.33 20.38
C ALA A 144 -1.55 10.23 21.36
N ALA A 145 -1.31 8.98 20.99
CA ALA A 145 -1.51 7.86 21.90
C ALA A 145 -0.58 8.05 23.10
N ASN A 146 -1.16 8.01 24.33
CA ASN A 146 -0.40 8.26 25.55
C ASN A 146 0.86 7.37 25.63
N GLY A 147 1.98 7.97 25.52
CA GLY A 147 3.27 7.77 26.14
C GLY A 147 4.06 6.49 25.87
N ASP A 148 3.47 5.36 25.49
CA ASP A 148 4.20 4.07 25.43
C ASP A 148 4.45 3.50 24.04
N ILE A 149 4.04 4.17 23.00
CA ILE A 149 4.44 3.82 21.64
C ILE A 149 5.80 4.46 21.37
N ARG A 150 6.87 3.84 21.88
CA ARG A 150 8.24 4.19 21.48
C ARG A 150 8.36 3.88 19.97
N CYS A 151 8.57 4.91 19.20
CA CYS A 151 8.68 4.85 17.72
C CYS A 151 9.63 3.73 17.23
N GLY A 152 10.67 3.38 18.01
CA GLY A 152 11.60 2.30 17.68
C GLY A 152 11.08 0.87 17.85
N THR A 153 10.06 0.64 18.70
CA THR A 153 9.43 -0.69 18.85
C THR A 153 8.28 -0.89 17.87
N VAL A 154 7.64 0.20 17.46
CA VAL A 154 6.59 0.17 16.44
C VAL A 154 7.17 -0.08 15.05
N ARG A 155 8.38 0.43 14.73
CA ARG A 155 9.04 0.17 13.44
C ARG A 155 9.21 -1.32 13.13
N LYS A 156 9.60 -2.14 14.13
CA LYS A 156 9.71 -3.60 13.93
C LYS A 156 8.37 -4.31 13.85
N LYS A 157 7.32 -3.79 14.51
CA LYS A 157 5.97 -4.38 14.47
C LYS A 157 5.10 -3.83 13.34
N ALA A 158 5.28 -2.56 12.93
CA ALA A 158 4.52 -1.98 11.83
C ALA A 158 4.91 -2.62 10.48
N ASN A 159 6.18 -2.94 10.27
CA ASN A 159 6.57 -3.72 9.09
C ASN A 159 5.95 -5.12 9.10
N SER A 160 5.66 -5.70 10.28
CA SER A 160 4.97 -6.98 10.40
C SER A 160 3.44 -6.88 10.33
N ALA A 161 2.86 -5.71 10.61
CA ALA A 161 1.40 -5.53 10.63
C ALA A 161 0.78 -5.44 9.22
N PHE A 162 1.58 -5.14 8.20
CA PHE A 162 1.14 -5.08 6.81
C PHE A 162 1.50 -6.34 6.01
N VAL A 163 2.26 -7.25 6.61
CA VAL A 163 2.58 -8.53 5.99
C VAL A 163 1.45 -9.49 6.34
N THR A 164 0.69 -9.88 5.35
CA THR A 164 -0.46 -10.78 5.51
C THR A 164 -0.02 -12.21 5.79
N ARG A 165 1.20 -12.58 5.39
CA ARG A 165 1.78 -13.91 5.56
C ARG A 165 3.26 -13.83 5.88
N GLN A 166 3.71 -14.64 6.83
CA GLN A 166 5.12 -14.77 7.19
C GLN A 166 5.61 -16.19 6.91
N ILE A 167 6.60 -16.30 6.06
CA ILE A 167 7.31 -17.56 5.81
C ILE A 167 8.65 -17.47 6.53
N THR A 168 8.93 -18.40 7.44
CA THR A 168 10.18 -18.40 8.20
C THR A 168 10.92 -19.71 7.99
N PHE A 169 12.18 -19.62 7.59
CA PHE A 169 13.08 -20.75 7.36
C PHE A 169 14.07 -20.89 8.52
N CYS A 170 14.28 -22.11 8.99
CA CYS A 170 15.35 -22.38 9.95
C CYS A 170 16.68 -22.48 9.24
N THR A 171 17.69 -21.75 9.74
CA THR A 171 19.07 -21.74 9.25
C THR A 171 20.06 -22.39 10.23
N CYS A 172 19.61 -23.31 11.08
CA CYS A 172 20.51 -24.11 11.89
C CYS A 172 21.33 -25.05 10.98
N ASP A 173 22.43 -25.61 11.51
CA ASP A 173 23.38 -26.40 10.71
C ASP A 173 22.70 -27.60 10.01
N ALA A 174 21.75 -28.26 10.69
CA ALA A 174 21.00 -29.39 10.12
C ALA A 174 20.09 -28.98 8.95
N CYS A 175 19.42 -27.82 9.04
CA CYS A 175 18.58 -27.30 7.94
C CYS A 175 19.42 -26.74 6.80
N SER A 176 20.54 -26.07 7.12
CA SER A 176 21.48 -25.55 6.10
C SER A 176 22.09 -26.67 5.27
N ALA A 177 22.48 -27.77 5.92
CA ALA A 177 22.98 -28.98 5.22
C ALA A 177 21.93 -29.63 4.27
N LYS A 178 20.67 -29.28 4.42
CA LYS A 178 19.56 -29.79 3.58
C LYS A 178 19.06 -28.77 2.55
N GLY A 179 19.75 -27.65 2.36
CA GLY A 179 19.41 -26.67 1.35
C GLY A 179 18.40 -25.60 1.82
N SER A 180 18.30 -25.32 3.11
CA SER A 180 17.37 -24.30 3.61
C SER A 180 17.72 -22.89 3.12
N HIS A 181 18.99 -22.60 2.88
CA HIS A 181 19.43 -21.30 2.35
C HIS A 181 19.02 -21.13 0.87
N GLU A 182 19.16 -22.19 0.08
CA GLU A 182 18.76 -22.22 -1.32
C GLU A 182 17.25 -22.06 -1.46
N LEU A 183 16.49 -22.76 -0.62
CA LEU A 183 15.03 -22.68 -0.61
C LEU A 183 14.54 -21.28 -0.15
N TYR A 184 15.20 -20.69 0.83
CA TYR A 184 14.95 -19.30 1.24
C TYR A 184 15.20 -18.33 0.08
N ALA A 185 16.34 -18.43 -0.59
CA ALA A 185 16.68 -17.56 -1.72
C ALA A 185 15.69 -17.72 -2.89
N ALA A 186 15.34 -18.95 -3.23
CA ALA A 186 14.35 -19.23 -4.27
C ALA A 186 12.96 -18.67 -3.90
N THR A 187 12.56 -18.79 -2.64
CA THR A 187 11.28 -18.22 -2.16
C THR A 187 11.28 -16.69 -2.26
N LEU A 188 12.36 -16.02 -1.88
CA LEU A 188 12.50 -14.57 -2.02
C LEU A 188 12.40 -14.14 -3.49
N GLU A 189 13.04 -14.86 -4.38
CA GLU A 189 12.99 -14.57 -5.83
C GLU A 189 11.57 -14.74 -6.36
N GLN A 190 10.88 -15.81 -5.97
CA GLN A 190 9.48 -16.02 -6.36
C GLN A 190 8.55 -14.95 -5.84
N VAL A 191 8.68 -14.54 -4.56
CA VAL A 191 7.88 -13.46 -3.96
C VAL A 191 8.06 -12.17 -4.75
N LYS A 192 9.30 -11.81 -5.11
CA LYS A 192 9.60 -10.65 -5.96
C LYS A 192 9.03 -10.78 -7.37
N ARG A 193 9.23 -11.96 -8.01
CA ARG A 193 8.70 -12.23 -9.36
C ARG A 193 7.20 -12.11 -9.42
N LEU A 194 6.51 -12.55 -8.35
CA LEU A 194 5.06 -12.48 -8.21
C LEU A 194 4.57 -11.11 -7.70
N LYS A 195 5.50 -10.16 -7.45
CA LYS A 195 5.19 -8.84 -6.86
C LYS A 195 4.39 -8.96 -5.55
N MET A 196 4.70 -9.97 -4.75
CA MET A 196 4.04 -10.26 -3.47
C MET A 196 4.86 -9.79 -2.25
N ASP A 197 5.96 -9.11 -2.45
CA ASP A 197 6.85 -8.59 -1.41
C ASP A 197 6.16 -7.65 -0.42
N SER A 198 5.04 -7.03 -0.84
CA SER A 198 4.18 -6.24 0.06
C SER A 198 3.20 -7.08 0.89
N PHE A 199 3.04 -8.37 0.61
CA PHE A 199 2.07 -9.28 1.24
C PHE A 199 2.71 -10.48 1.93
N VAL A 200 3.96 -10.77 1.59
CA VAL A 200 4.69 -11.94 2.09
C VAL A 200 6.05 -11.49 2.59
N GLU A 201 6.29 -11.70 3.87
CA GLU A 201 7.59 -11.52 4.49
C GLU A 201 8.31 -12.87 4.56
N VAL A 202 9.53 -12.94 4.04
CA VAL A 202 10.34 -14.14 4.09
C VAL A 202 11.50 -13.91 5.06
N ASN A 203 11.48 -14.64 6.16
CA ASN A 203 12.40 -14.49 7.29
C ASN A 203 13.28 -15.72 7.49
N THR A 204 14.35 -15.55 8.26
CA THR A 204 15.17 -16.64 8.76
C THR A 204 15.19 -16.65 10.28
N ILE A 205 15.27 -17.85 10.87
CA ILE A 205 15.47 -18.08 12.30
C ILE A 205 16.53 -19.15 12.50
N ARG A 206 17.37 -19.02 13.52
CA ARG A 206 18.27 -20.09 13.92
C ARG A 206 17.76 -20.70 15.23
N LEU A 207 17.17 -21.88 15.14
CA LEU A 207 16.71 -22.62 16.31
C LEU A 207 17.90 -23.24 17.03
N LYS A 208 17.92 -23.12 18.37
CA LYS A 208 19.01 -23.64 19.22
C LYS A 208 18.90 -25.14 19.47
N GLU A 209 17.70 -25.67 19.38
CA GLU A 209 17.43 -27.11 19.61
C GLU A 209 17.25 -27.82 18.26
N THR A 210 17.82 -29.01 18.18
CA THR A 210 17.67 -29.88 17.00
C THR A 210 16.23 -30.38 16.93
N HIS A 211 15.44 -29.70 16.10
CA HIS A 211 14.20 -30.33 15.65
C HIS A 211 14.56 -31.61 14.89
N ASN A 212 13.94 -32.71 15.24
CA ASN A 212 14.21 -34.11 14.84
C ASN A 212 14.74 -34.40 13.41
N GLY A 213 15.54 -33.51 12.85
CA GLY A 213 16.49 -33.69 11.74
C GLY A 213 16.00 -34.30 10.43
N GLN A 214 14.73 -34.63 10.28
CA GLN A 214 14.25 -35.31 9.06
C GLN A 214 14.00 -34.36 7.90
N ASP A 215 13.49 -33.12 8.18
CA ASP A 215 13.12 -32.14 7.15
C ASP A 215 13.61 -30.73 7.47
N ILE A 216 13.63 -29.84 6.46
CA ILE A 216 13.87 -28.42 6.65
C ILE A 216 12.70 -27.85 7.49
N TYR A 217 13.03 -27.12 8.56
CA TYR A 217 12.00 -26.49 9.38
C TYR A 217 11.56 -25.18 8.73
N ILE A 218 10.29 -25.14 8.29
CA ILE A 218 9.65 -23.96 7.71
C ILE A 218 8.35 -23.71 8.45
N THR A 219 8.03 -22.45 8.70
CA THR A 219 6.72 -22.04 9.22
C THR A 219 6.03 -21.07 8.29
N LEU A 220 4.72 -21.15 8.23
CA LEU A 220 3.83 -20.15 7.64
C LEU A 220 2.98 -19.57 8.78
N ASP A 221 3.07 -18.26 9.01
CA ASP A 221 2.40 -17.55 10.10
C ASP A 221 2.63 -18.20 11.49
N GLY A 222 3.85 -18.72 11.70
CA GLY A 222 4.24 -19.41 12.93
C GLY A 222 3.83 -20.89 13.01
N GLN A 223 3.03 -21.39 12.08
CA GLN A 223 2.66 -22.82 12.02
C GLN A 223 3.64 -23.60 11.15
N ARG A 224 4.12 -24.74 11.65
CA ARG A 224 5.05 -25.60 10.90
C ARG A 224 4.40 -26.14 9.64
N ILE A 225 5.09 -26.04 8.51
CA ILE A 225 4.71 -26.67 7.23
C ILE A 225 5.37 -28.02 7.13
N ASP A 226 4.61 -29.00 6.72
CA ASP A 226 5.13 -30.31 6.32
C ASP A 226 5.74 -30.21 4.91
N THR A 227 7.07 -30.18 4.87
CA THR A 227 7.82 -30.02 3.61
C THR A 227 7.75 -31.24 2.71
N SER A 228 7.37 -32.41 3.22
CA SER A 228 7.18 -33.61 2.39
C SER A 228 6.03 -33.47 1.38
N LYS A 229 5.15 -32.49 1.59
CA LYS A 229 4.01 -32.19 0.70
C LYS A 229 4.31 -31.10 -0.33
N LEU A 230 5.49 -30.47 -0.27
CA LEU A 230 5.86 -29.37 -1.17
C LEU A 230 6.42 -29.85 -2.52
N GLU A 231 6.79 -31.13 -2.65
CA GLU A 231 7.33 -31.69 -3.90
C GLU A 231 6.31 -31.69 -5.06
N ASN A 232 5.03 -31.49 -4.78
CA ASN A 232 3.97 -31.47 -5.79
C ASN A 232 3.60 -30.07 -6.31
N LEU A 233 4.29 -29.00 -5.89
CA LEU A 233 3.98 -27.62 -6.31
C LEU A 233 4.84 -27.14 -7.49
N SER A 234 5.71 -27.99 -8.06
CA SER A 234 6.58 -27.66 -9.20
C SER A 234 6.06 -28.16 -10.56
N GLN A 235 4.79 -28.55 -10.65
CA GLN A 235 4.14 -28.87 -11.93
C GLN A 235 3.17 -27.77 -12.37
#